data_90bbdf0f7ff89b3cab4d0d6c96ed022c
#
_entry.id   90bbdf0f7ff89b3cab4d0d6c96ed022c
#
_cell.length_a   1.000
_cell.length_b   1.000
_cell.length_c   1.000
_cell.angle_alpha   90.00
_cell.angle_beta   90.00
_cell.angle_gamma   90.00
#
_symmetry.space_group_name_H-M   'P 1'
#
loop_
_entity.id
_entity.type
_entity.pdbx_description
1 polymer ?
#
loop_
_entity_poly.entity_id
_entity_poly.type
_entity_poly.pdbx_seq_one_letter_code
_entity_poly.pdbx_strand_id
1 'polypeptide(L)' 'MKRIKKDCRIFLKKSGFKAREGKQVYISKDTHDKIAVNVRFLGNGEVTISDFAENVVREYLCTHRDELNRMLNAVPKVEL' A
#
# COMPACT_ATOMS: atom_id res chain seq x y z
N MET A 1 14.22 20.25 13.40
CA MET A 1 13.68 19.15 13.97
C MET A 1 13.61 18.03 13.00
N LYS A 2 13.70 16.92 13.50
CA LYS A 2 13.62 15.82 12.70
C LYS A 2 12.50 14.98 13.17
N ARG A 3 11.58 14.79 12.35
CA ARG A 3 10.53 13.97 12.77
C ARG A 3 10.81 12.57 12.31
N ILE A 4 10.43 11.64 13.08
CA ILE A 4 10.60 10.27 12.72
C ILE A 4 9.59 9.89 11.69
N LYS A 5 10.03 9.38 10.58
CA LYS A 5 9.14 8.90 9.59
C LYS A 5 9.52 7.52 9.20
N LYS A 6 8.56 6.75 8.76
CA LYS A 6 8.87 5.45 8.25
C LYS A 6 9.71 5.55 7.03
N ASP A 7 10.67 4.68 6.94
CA ASP A 7 11.52 4.60 5.78
C ASP A 7 10.67 4.11 4.62
N CYS A 8 10.71 4.81 3.52
CA CYS A 8 9.94 4.41 2.34
C CYS A 8 10.26 3.02 1.87
N ARG A 9 11.41 2.50 2.24
CA ARG A 9 11.80 1.18 1.79
C ARG A 9 10.92 0.08 2.35
N ILE A 10 10.13 0.37 3.37
CA ILE A 10 9.19 -0.63 3.86
C ILE A 10 8.17 -1.00 2.78
N PHE A 11 7.98 -0.11 1.79
CA PHE A 11 7.06 -0.39 0.72
C PHE A 11 7.71 -1.10 -0.45
N LEU A 12 9.02 -1.27 -0.39
CA LEU A 12 9.78 -1.85 -1.49
C LEU A 12 10.28 -3.24 -1.13
N LYS A 13 9.39 -4.05 -0.59
CA LYS A 13 9.72 -5.41 -0.23
C LYS A 13 8.61 -6.32 -0.70
N LYS A 14 8.87 -7.60 -0.69
CA LYS A 14 7.84 -8.54 -1.07
C LYS A 14 6.74 -8.52 -0.04
N SER A 15 5.51 -8.52 -0.52
CA SER A 15 4.35 -8.41 0.36
C SER A 15 3.85 -9.75 0.87
N GLY A 16 4.30 -10.82 0.26
CA GLY A 16 3.79 -12.13 0.60
C GLY A 16 2.48 -12.45 -0.12
N PHE A 17 2.03 -11.51 -0.93
CA PHE A 17 0.77 -11.62 -1.63
C PHE A 17 1.04 -12.02 -3.07
N LYS A 18 0.23 -12.91 -3.61
CA LYS A 18 0.34 -13.32 -5.00
C LYS A 18 -0.81 -12.73 -5.77
N ALA A 19 -0.48 -12.01 -6.84
CA ALA A 19 -1.49 -11.28 -7.59
C ALA A 19 -2.62 -12.18 -8.07
N ARG A 20 -2.30 -13.41 -8.45
CA ARG A 20 -3.34 -14.30 -8.97
C ARG A 20 -4.35 -14.70 -7.89
N GLU A 21 -4.03 -14.48 -6.63
CA GLU A 21 -4.90 -14.81 -5.53
C GLU A 21 -5.67 -13.60 -5.02
N GLY A 22 -5.47 -12.45 -5.63
CA GLY A 22 -6.07 -11.23 -5.15
C GLY A 22 -7.16 -10.74 -6.05
N LYS A 23 -7.61 -9.53 -5.76
CA LYS A 23 -8.61 -8.85 -6.55
C LYS A 23 -7.96 -7.74 -7.34
N GLN A 24 -8.56 -7.38 -8.44
CA GLN A 24 -8.01 -6.32 -9.27
C GLN A 24 -8.48 -4.95 -8.81
N VAL A 25 -7.59 -3.99 -8.91
CA VAL A 25 -7.91 -2.60 -8.64
C VAL A 25 -7.26 -1.78 -9.74
N TYR A 26 -7.99 -0.82 -10.26
CA TYR A 26 -7.47 0.00 -11.34
C TYR A 26 -7.01 1.34 -10.80
N ILE A 27 -5.83 1.75 -11.21
CA ILE A 27 -5.31 3.06 -10.88
C ILE A 27 -4.98 3.77 -12.18
N SER A 28 -4.81 5.09 -12.12
CA SER A 28 -4.55 5.85 -13.33
C SER A 28 -3.19 5.45 -13.91
N LYS A 29 -3.06 5.68 -15.22
CA LYS A 29 -1.80 5.38 -15.88
C LYS A 29 -0.66 6.17 -15.27
N ASP A 30 -0.91 7.44 -14.96
CA ASP A 30 0.14 8.28 -14.40
C ASP A 30 0.65 7.73 -13.08
N THR A 31 -0.26 7.36 -12.19
CA THR A 31 0.12 6.80 -10.90
C THR A 31 0.83 5.46 -11.09
N HIS A 32 0.29 4.65 -11.98
CA HIS A 32 0.90 3.35 -12.25
C HIS A 32 2.34 3.51 -12.74
N ASP A 33 2.57 4.47 -13.63
CA ASP A 33 3.90 4.66 -14.16
C ASP A 33 4.88 5.12 -13.10
N LYS A 34 4.43 5.95 -12.19
CA LYS A 34 5.28 6.40 -11.09
C LYS A 34 5.64 5.26 -10.17
N ILE A 35 4.68 4.38 -9.90
CA ILE A 35 4.97 3.21 -9.10
C ILE A 35 5.97 2.31 -9.82
N ALA A 36 5.78 2.16 -11.13
CA ALA A 36 6.66 1.29 -11.90
C ALA A 36 8.11 1.77 -11.85
N VAL A 37 8.30 3.08 -11.91
CA VAL A 37 9.65 3.63 -11.83
C VAL A 37 10.29 3.30 -10.48
N ASN A 38 9.52 3.51 -9.41
CA ASN A 38 10.05 3.22 -8.08
C ASN A 38 10.41 1.76 -7.93
N VAL A 39 9.53 0.88 -8.37
CA VAL A 39 9.75 -0.55 -8.22
C VAL A 39 10.94 -0.99 -9.05
N ARG A 40 11.06 -0.46 -10.27
CA ARG A 40 12.14 -0.88 -11.15
C ARG A 40 13.50 -0.48 -10.62
N PHE A 41 13.63 0.75 -10.15
CA PHE A 41 14.94 1.26 -9.78
C PHE A 41 15.30 1.07 -8.32
N LEU A 42 14.31 0.92 -7.47
CA LEU A 42 14.57 0.80 -6.05
C LEU A 42 14.25 -0.57 -5.48
N GLY A 43 13.57 -1.40 -6.25
CA GLY A 43 13.14 -2.71 -5.78
C GLY A 43 14.08 -3.84 -6.14
N ASN A 44 15.17 -3.53 -6.80
CA ASN A 44 16.20 -4.51 -7.17
C ASN A 44 15.65 -5.70 -7.98
N GLY A 45 14.56 -5.47 -8.70
CA GLY A 45 14.02 -6.50 -9.55
C GLY A 45 13.27 -7.60 -8.83
N GLU A 46 13.15 -7.49 -7.52
CA GLU A 46 12.47 -8.52 -6.75
C GLU A 46 11.08 -8.14 -6.30
N VAL A 47 10.76 -6.87 -6.41
CA VAL A 47 9.48 -6.36 -5.93
C VAL A 47 8.63 -6.01 -7.13
N THR A 48 7.37 -6.41 -7.10
CA THR A 48 6.46 -6.11 -8.18
C THR A 48 5.62 -4.89 -7.84
N ILE A 49 4.92 -4.38 -8.84
CA ILE A 49 3.99 -3.28 -8.63
C ILE A 49 2.93 -3.71 -7.63
N SER A 50 2.49 -4.96 -7.72
CA SER A 50 1.50 -5.48 -6.78
C SER A 50 2.03 -5.49 -5.36
N ASP A 51 3.29 -5.86 -5.18
CA ASP A 51 3.89 -5.83 -3.84
C ASP A 51 3.88 -4.43 -3.27
N PHE A 52 4.28 -3.46 -4.08
CA PHE A 52 4.32 -2.08 -3.64
C PHE A 52 2.93 -1.59 -3.25
N ALA A 53 1.97 -1.81 -4.13
CA ALA A 53 0.61 -1.35 -3.89
C ALA A 53 0.02 -2.00 -2.65
N GLU A 54 0.25 -3.29 -2.49
CA GLU A 54 -0.26 -4.00 -1.32
C GLU A 54 0.35 -3.43 -0.04
N ASN A 55 1.66 -3.20 -0.06
CA ASN A 55 2.34 -2.67 1.12
C ASN A 55 1.83 -1.28 1.49
N VAL A 56 1.64 -0.42 0.49
CA VAL A 56 1.19 0.94 0.74
C VAL A 56 -0.22 0.95 1.32
N VAL A 57 -1.13 0.21 0.70
CA VAL A 57 -2.50 0.20 1.16
C VAL A 57 -2.60 -0.44 2.54
N ARG A 58 -1.88 -1.53 2.74
CA ARG A 58 -1.88 -2.21 4.03
C ARG A 58 -1.37 -1.29 5.13
N GLU A 59 -0.33 -0.53 4.83
CA GLU A 59 0.24 0.40 5.81
C GLU A 59 -0.75 1.52 6.11
N TYR A 60 -1.42 2.04 5.09
CA TYR A 60 -2.41 3.08 5.28
C TYR A 60 -3.53 2.60 6.19
N LEU A 61 -4.07 1.42 5.89
CA LEU A 61 -5.17 0.89 6.67
C LEU A 61 -4.75 0.63 8.12
N CYS A 62 -3.53 0.16 8.30
CA CYS A 62 -3.04 -0.09 9.64
C CYS A 62 -2.84 1.19 10.43
N THR A 63 -2.24 2.18 9.80
CA THR A 63 -1.92 3.44 10.46
C THR A 63 -3.18 4.23 10.82
N HIS A 64 -4.19 4.18 9.96
CA HIS A 64 -5.40 4.98 10.15
C HIS A 64 -6.58 4.16 10.64
N ARG A 65 -6.31 2.97 11.11
CA ARG A 65 -7.38 2.05 11.46
C ARG A 65 -8.35 2.60 12.48
N ASP A 66 -7.83 3.18 13.55
CA ASP A 66 -8.70 3.69 14.61
C ASP A 66 -9.56 4.82 14.11
N GLU A 67 -8.97 5.70 13.33
CA GLU A 67 -9.71 6.83 12.80
C GLU A 67 -10.78 6.37 11.83
N LEU A 68 -10.42 5.42 10.97
CA LEU A 68 -11.38 4.91 9.99
C LEU A 68 -12.52 4.19 10.67
N ASN A 69 -12.23 3.39 11.68
CA ASN A 69 -13.28 2.70 12.42
C ASN A 69 -14.20 3.67 13.12
N ARG A 70 -13.63 4.76 13.65
CA ARG A 70 -14.47 5.76 14.29
C ARG A 70 -15.42 6.39 13.29
N MET A 71 -14.94 6.66 12.07
CA MET A 71 -15.79 7.22 11.05
C MET A 71 -16.83 6.23 10.58
N LEU A 72 -16.45 4.95 10.51
CA LEU A 72 -17.36 3.91 10.06
C LEU A 72 -18.40 3.56 11.12
N ASN A 73 -18.20 3.99 12.35
CA ASN A 73 -19.22 3.75 13.36
C ASN A 73 -20.54 4.42 13.04
N ALA A 74 -20.53 5.38 12.13
CA ALA A 74 -21.76 5.98 11.66
C ALA A 74 -22.49 5.04 10.70
N VAL A 75 -21.82 4.00 10.25
CA VAL A 75 -22.39 3.03 9.32
C VAL A 75 -22.46 1.70 10.06
N PRO A 76 -23.62 1.25 10.43
CA PRO A 76 -23.75 0.05 11.26
C PRO A 76 -23.11 -1.17 10.60
N LYS A 77 -22.46 -1.97 11.42
CA LYS A 77 -21.95 -3.28 11.01
C LYS A 77 -20.80 -3.22 10.01
N VAL A 78 -20.11 -2.08 9.96
CA VAL A 78 -18.92 -1.96 9.13
C VAL A 78 -17.74 -1.69 10.04
N GLU A 79 -16.67 -2.41 9.81
CA GLU A 79 -15.48 -2.26 10.63
C GLU A 79 -14.26 -2.71 9.84
N LEU A 80 -13.17 -2.03 10.02
CA LEU A 80 -11.91 -2.41 9.38
C LEU A 80 -11.05 -3.28 10.28
#